data_c66372962afa82e8248de1460a7fb2cc
#
_entry.id   c66372962afa82e8248de1460a7fb2cc
#
_cell.length_a   1.000
_cell.length_b   1.000
_cell.length_c   1.000
_cell.angle_alpha   90.00
_cell.angle_beta   90.00
_cell.angle_gamma   90.00
#
_symmetry.space_group_name_H-M   'P 1'
#
loop_
_entity.id
_entity.type
_entity.pdbx_description
1 polymer ?
#
loop_
_entity_poly.entity_id
_entity_poly.type
_entity_poly.pdbx_seq_one_letter_code
_entity_poly.pdbx_strand_id
1 'polypeptide(L)'
;MKKTWLILKKIFFWVFIVHIIWFLVFIIRKFSVSDFPVTNLKTKMLIVFAVVLVVGLLYYFRLRQIDFVKKAAIILKEVFFIAYISSTLYLLLGILFNPPVTLTQAGSIFQGHGLHRDYISYDDMGPNIKLAVIASEDQLFPDHDGFDVKAIKKALKYNKRHPNKVRGASTISQQVAKNVFLFQGGGFLRKGLEVFFTFSIEGLWTKRTILERYLNVAEMGAGIFGVQAAAKRYFNKNARDLTMAEAAQIAACLPNPKRYTVKPLSRYVAGRSGNIVRQMYNLAGDPDVQALIR
;
A
#
# COMPACT_ATOMS: atom_id res chain seq x y z
N MET A 1 19.54 31.10 -5.76
CA MET A 1 18.45 30.16 -6.07
C MET A 1 18.74 29.19 -7.23
N LYS A 2 19.08 29.62 -8.47
CA LYS A 2 19.35 28.70 -9.59
C LYS A 2 20.48 27.70 -9.34
N LYS A 3 21.59 28.13 -8.71
CA LYS A 3 22.75 27.27 -8.41
C LYS A 3 22.43 26.20 -7.36
N THR A 4 21.72 26.59 -6.32
CA THR A 4 21.26 25.67 -5.25
C THR A 4 20.29 24.61 -5.80
N TRP A 5 19.37 25.01 -6.67
CA TRP A 5 18.44 24.10 -7.34
C TRP A 5 19.15 23.08 -8.24
N LEU A 6 20.22 23.51 -8.95
CA LEU A 6 21.02 22.60 -9.77
C LEU A 6 21.78 21.56 -8.93
N ILE A 7 22.31 21.96 -7.78
CA ILE A 7 22.99 21.06 -6.84
C ILE A 7 21.98 20.03 -6.29
N LEU A 8 20.82 20.49 -5.81
CA LEU A 8 19.74 19.61 -5.35
C LEU A 8 19.36 18.57 -6.41
N LYS A 9 19.17 18.98 -7.66
CA LYS A 9 18.88 18.04 -8.75
C LYS A 9 19.96 16.98 -8.92
N LYS A 10 21.25 17.35 -8.83
CA LYS A 10 22.34 16.37 -8.94
C LYS A 10 22.31 15.37 -7.79
N ILE A 11 22.12 15.83 -6.56
CA ILE A 11 22.03 14.96 -5.36
C ILE A 11 20.85 13.99 -5.52
N PHE A 12 19.66 14.50 -5.79
CA PHE A 12 18.47 13.66 -5.94
C PHE A 12 18.52 12.74 -7.16
N PHE A 13 19.23 13.12 -8.21
CA PHE A 13 19.49 12.22 -9.34
C PHE A 13 20.28 10.99 -8.89
N TRP A 14 21.34 11.15 -8.14
CA TRP A 14 22.13 10.03 -7.63
C TRP A 14 21.36 9.21 -6.60
N VAL A 15 20.61 9.85 -5.72
CA VAL A 15 19.70 9.16 -4.79
C VAL A 15 18.67 8.31 -5.55
N PHE A 16 18.10 8.85 -6.62
CA PHE A 16 17.17 8.11 -7.48
C PHE A 16 17.85 6.91 -8.15
N ILE A 17 19.04 7.07 -8.70
CA ILE A 17 19.79 5.96 -9.33
C ILE A 17 20.07 4.84 -8.31
N VAL A 18 20.56 5.19 -7.13
CA VAL A 18 20.81 4.20 -6.06
C VAL A 18 19.50 3.50 -5.66
N HIS A 19 18.42 4.25 -5.49
CA HIS A 19 17.10 3.71 -5.14
C HIS A 19 16.56 2.74 -6.21
N ILE A 20 16.69 3.09 -7.48
CA ILE A 20 16.29 2.22 -8.59
C ILE A 20 17.16 0.95 -8.65
N ILE A 21 18.48 1.06 -8.49
CA ILE A 21 19.37 -0.11 -8.47
C ILE A 21 18.97 -1.04 -7.32
N TRP A 22 18.78 -0.49 -6.12
CA TRP A 22 18.35 -1.27 -4.96
C TRP A 22 16.99 -1.95 -5.16
N PHE A 23 16.02 -1.21 -5.73
CA PHE A 23 14.72 -1.75 -6.11
C PHE A 23 14.83 -2.89 -7.15
N LEU A 24 15.65 -2.74 -8.19
CA LEU A 24 15.85 -3.78 -9.19
C LEU A 24 16.51 -5.04 -8.60
N VAL A 25 17.51 -4.88 -7.74
CA VAL A 25 18.14 -6.00 -7.00
C VAL A 25 17.11 -6.71 -6.12
N PHE A 26 16.26 -5.96 -5.42
CA PHE A 26 15.16 -6.51 -4.61
C PHE A 26 14.20 -7.33 -5.48
N ILE A 27 13.73 -6.79 -6.60
CA ILE A 27 12.82 -7.48 -7.53
C ILE A 27 13.44 -8.78 -8.04
N ILE A 28 14.71 -8.75 -8.46
CA ILE A 28 15.41 -9.94 -8.95
C ILE A 28 15.54 -11.00 -7.85
N ARG A 29 15.85 -10.60 -6.61
CA ARG A 29 15.98 -11.53 -5.47
C ARG A 29 14.64 -12.10 -5.02
N LYS A 30 13.60 -11.26 -4.96
CA LYS A 30 12.30 -11.65 -4.40
C LYS A 30 11.42 -12.39 -5.39
N PHE A 31 11.51 -12.05 -6.67
CA PHE A 31 10.64 -12.55 -7.74
C PHE A 31 11.46 -13.29 -8.80
N SER A 32 11.86 -14.53 -8.51
CA SER A 32 12.45 -15.37 -9.55
C SER A 32 11.41 -15.62 -10.66
N VAL A 33 11.82 -15.41 -11.90
CA VAL A 33 10.93 -15.54 -13.08
C VAL A 33 10.37 -16.96 -13.23
N SER A 34 11.08 -17.97 -12.70
CA SER A 34 10.64 -19.38 -12.68
C SER A 34 9.45 -19.61 -11.76
N ASP A 35 9.20 -18.70 -10.82
CA ASP A 35 8.19 -18.87 -9.76
C ASP A 35 6.80 -18.38 -10.14
N PHE A 36 6.66 -17.64 -11.23
CA PHE A 36 5.37 -17.11 -11.66
C PHE A 36 4.78 -17.95 -12.79
N PRO A 37 3.53 -18.45 -12.65
CA PRO A 37 2.85 -19.21 -13.71
C PRO A 37 2.35 -18.29 -14.84
N VAL A 38 3.02 -17.16 -15.08
CA VAL A 38 2.73 -16.26 -16.19
C VAL A 38 3.53 -16.75 -17.37
N THR A 39 2.92 -17.59 -18.19
CA THR A 39 3.43 -17.97 -19.49
C THR A 39 3.79 -16.67 -20.24
N ASN A 40 5.06 -16.57 -20.69
CA ASN A 40 5.60 -15.44 -21.43
C ASN A 40 5.93 -14.17 -20.63
N LEU A 41 6.12 -14.20 -19.29
CA LEU A 41 6.57 -13.02 -18.54
C LEU A 41 7.94 -12.52 -19.07
N LYS A 42 8.89 -13.42 -19.33
CA LYS A 42 10.19 -13.09 -19.95
C LYS A 42 10.01 -12.39 -21.30
N THR A 43 9.14 -12.94 -22.15
CA THR A 43 8.85 -12.36 -23.46
C THR A 43 8.19 -10.99 -23.34
N LYS A 44 7.21 -10.83 -22.43
CA LYS A 44 6.58 -9.53 -22.19
C LYS A 44 7.57 -8.49 -21.65
N MET A 45 8.44 -8.86 -20.72
CA MET A 45 9.49 -7.97 -20.21
C MET A 45 10.49 -7.61 -21.33
N LEU A 46 10.87 -8.56 -22.16
CA LEU A 46 11.75 -8.31 -23.31
C LEU A 46 11.11 -7.35 -24.32
N ILE A 47 9.81 -7.54 -24.61
CA ILE A 47 9.06 -6.64 -25.50
C ILE A 47 9.01 -5.23 -24.91
N VAL A 48 8.68 -5.08 -23.63
CA VAL A 48 8.65 -3.77 -22.95
C VAL A 48 10.03 -3.12 -23.02
N PHE A 49 11.10 -3.88 -22.71
CA PHE A 49 12.46 -3.38 -22.80
C PHE A 49 12.83 -2.95 -24.23
N ALA A 50 12.50 -3.77 -25.23
CA ALA A 50 12.74 -3.46 -26.64
C ALA A 50 11.97 -2.20 -27.08
N VAL A 51 10.70 -2.05 -26.68
CA VAL A 51 9.90 -0.85 -26.97
C VAL A 51 10.52 0.39 -26.32
N VAL A 52 10.90 0.32 -25.04
CA VAL A 52 11.56 1.44 -24.35
C VAL A 52 12.87 1.82 -25.02
N LEU A 53 13.67 0.82 -25.42
CA LEU A 53 14.91 1.04 -26.15
C LEU A 53 14.68 1.72 -27.50
N VAL A 54 13.74 1.22 -28.31
CA VAL A 54 13.39 1.79 -29.62
C VAL A 54 12.88 3.22 -29.48
N VAL A 55 11.96 3.47 -28.53
CA VAL A 55 11.46 4.83 -28.24
C VAL A 55 12.58 5.74 -27.78
N GLY A 56 13.48 5.26 -26.92
CA GLY A 56 14.65 6.01 -26.46
C GLY A 56 15.61 6.36 -27.63
N LEU A 57 15.87 5.43 -28.54
CA LEU A 57 16.68 5.67 -29.72
C LEU A 57 16.01 6.65 -30.70
N LEU A 58 14.71 6.49 -30.96
CA LEU A 58 13.94 7.42 -31.77
C LEU A 58 13.96 8.83 -31.21
N TYR A 59 13.77 8.95 -29.87
CA TYR A 59 13.89 10.23 -29.18
C TYR A 59 15.28 10.80 -29.36
N TYR A 60 16.34 10.02 -29.11
CA TYR A 60 17.70 10.48 -29.18
C TYR A 60 18.11 10.96 -30.57
N PHE A 61 17.76 10.19 -31.63
CA PHE A 61 18.23 10.48 -32.99
C PHE A 61 17.31 11.40 -33.80
N ARG A 62 16.00 11.39 -33.55
CA ARG A 62 15.01 12.09 -34.38
C ARG A 62 14.16 13.11 -33.60
N LEU A 63 13.51 12.67 -32.52
CA LEU A 63 12.48 13.47 -31.87
C LEU A 63 13.04 14.65 -31.04
N ARG A 64 14.26 14.52 -30.50
CA ARG A 64 14.91 15.59 -29.73
C ARG A 64 15.22 16.86 -30.53
N GLN A 65 15.19 16.79 -31.88
CA GLN A 65 15.42 17.93 -32.75
C GLN A 65 14.17 18.78 -32.95
N ILE A 66 13.01 18.25 -32.64
CA ILE A 66 11.71 18.94 -32.71
C ILE A 66 11.55 19.81 -31.47
N ASP A 67 11.45 21.13 -31.63
CA ASP A 67 11.40 22.09 -30.50
C ASP A 67 10.26 21.80 -29.52
N PHE A 68 9.09 21.43 -30.02
CA PHE A 68 7.97 21.02 -29.17
C PHE A 68 8.32 19.80 -28.30
N VAL A 69 8.91 18.77 -28.89
CA VAL A 69 9.31 17.54 -28.17
C VAL A 69 10.40 17.84 -27.14
N LYS A 70 11.36 18.68 -27.49
CA LYS A 70 12.41 19.14 -26.57
C LYS A 70 11.85 19.88 -25.37
N LYS A 71 10.93 20.83 -25.60
CA LYS A 71 10.25 21.55 -24.53
C LYS A 71 9.41 20.61 -23.64
N ALA A 72 8.63 19.73 -24.25
CA ALA A 72 7.85 18.72 -23.53
C ALA A 72 8.73 17.79 -22.68
N ALA A 73 9.85 17.32 -23.20
CA ALA A 73 10.79 16.48 -22.46
C ALA A 73 11.42 17.20 -21.25
N ILE A 74 11.73 18.49 -21.40
CA ILE A 74 12.24 19.33 -20.29
C ILE A 74 11.17 19.44 -19.20
N ILE A 75 9.92 19.75 -19.57
CA ILE A 75 8.82 19.87 -18.61
C ILE A 75 8.58 18.53 -17.91
N LEU A 76 8.51 17.41 -18.64
CA LEU A 76 8.32 16.08 -18.06
C LEU A 76 9.45 15.72 -17.09
N LYS A 77 10.69 16.04 -17.44
CA LYS A 77 11.83 15.85 -16.55
C LYS A 77 11.71 16.65 -15.25
N GLU A 78 11.30 17.93 -15.32
CA GLU A 78 11.10 18.76 -14.14
C GLU A 78 9.96 18.21 -13.27
N VAL A 79 8.81 17.88 -13.88
CA VAL A 79 7.67 17.29 -13.17
C VAL A 79 8.07 15.97 -12.49
N PHE A 80 8.80 15.10 -13.18
CA PHE A 80 9.31 13.86 -12.62
C PHE A 80 10.20 14.11 -11.40
N PHE A 81 11.16 15.04 -11.50
CA PHE A 81 12.04 15.36 -10.37
C PHE A 81 11.28 15.94 -9.18
N ILE A 82 10.37 16.87 -9.42
CA ILE A 82 9.53 17.44 -8.36
C ILE A 82 8.70 16.33 -7.69
N ALA A 83 8.06 15.48 -8.48
CA ALA A 83 7.26 14.36 -7.95
C ALA A 83 8.12 13.38 -7.14
N TYR A 84 9.31 13.02 -7.64
CA TYR A 84 10.23 12.13 -6.93
C TYR A 84 10.73 12.75 -5.61
N ILE A 85 11.17 14.01 -5.64
CA ILE A 85 11.63 14.73 -4.43
C ILE A 85 10.48 14.80 -3.41
N SER A 86 9.29 15.22 -3.86
CA SER A 86 8.11 15.34 -2.98
C SER A 86 7.71 14.01 -2.37
N SER A 87 7.71 12.93 -3.17
CA SER A 87 7.37 11.59 -2.67
C SER A 87 8.42 11.06 -1.69
N THR A 88 9.71 11.31 -1.95
CA THR A 88 10.81 10.93 -1.04
C THR A 88 10.72 11.70 0.29
N LEU A 89 10.47 13.00 0.23
CA LEU A 89 10.26 13.80 1.44
C LEU A 89 9.03 13.33 2.21
N TYR A 90 7.95 13.03 1.51
CA TYR A 90 6.72 12.51 2.13
C TYR A 90 6.93 11.14 2.78
N LEU A 91 7.73 10.25 2.16
CA LEU A 91 8.17 8.99 2.76
C LEU A 91 8.94 9.21 4.07
N LEU A 92 9.90 10.13 4.06
CA LEU A 92 10.69 10.45 5.26
C LEU A 92 9.84 11.08 6.37
N LEU A 93 8.96 12.02 6.04
CA LEU A 93 8.02 12.61 7.00
C LEU A 93 7.03 11.57 7.54
N GLY A 94 6.66 10.59 6.73
CA GLY A 94 5.80 9.48 7.11
C GLY A 94 6.38 8.55 8.19
N ILE A 95 7.69 8.63 8.48
CA ILE A 95 8.29 7.94 9.63
C ILE A 95 7.76 8.54 10.94
N LEU A 96 7.63 9.87 10.99
CA LEU A 96 7.31 10.62 12.21
C LEU A 96 5.81 10.98 12.31
N PHE A 97 5.17 11.25 11.18
CA PHE A 97 3.84 11.85 11.14
C PHE A 97 2.86 11.02 10.34
N ASN A 98 1.62 10.99 10.79
CA ASN A 98 0.51 10.50 9.97
C ASN A 98 0.27 11.47 8.80
N PRO A 99 -0.15 10.96 7.62
CA PRO A 99 -0.44 11.81 6.47
C PRO A 99 -1.58 12.78 6.79
N PRO A 100 -1.43 14.07 6.50
CA PRO A 100 -2.47 15.06 6.79
C PRO A 100 -3.77 14.77 6.03
N VAL A 101 -3.70 14.42 4.77
CA VAL A 101 -4.81 13.91 3.96
C VAL A 101 -4.24 12.97 2.90
N THR A 102 -4.89 11.82 2.69
CA THR A 102 -4.53 10.91 1.61
C THR A 102 -5.43 11.12 0.40
N LEU A 103 -4.97 10.67 -0.79
CA LEU A 103 -5.80 10.74 -2.00
C LEU A 103 -7.09 9.91 -1.88
N THR A 104 -7.05 8.82 -1.13
CA THR A 104 -8.25 8.01 -0.82
C THR A 104 -9.23 8.78 0.04
N GLN A 105 -8.76 9.52 1.05
CA GLN A 105 -9.59 10.37 1.91
C GLN A 105 -10.19 11.54 1.12
N ALA A 106 -9.39 12.22 0.30
CA ALA A 106 -9.89 13.27 -0.58
C ALA A 106 -10.96 12.72 -1.55
N GLY A 107 -10.70 11.55 -2.16
CA GLY A 107 -11.68 10.87 -3.01
C GLY A 107 -13.00 10.56 -2.32
N SER A 108 -12.98 10.23 -1.03
CA SER A 108 -14.19 10.00 -0.21
C SER A 108 -15.05 11.26 -0.08
N ILE A 109 -14.40 12.42 0.13
CA ILE A 109 -15.09 13.73 0.18
C ILE A 109 -15.77 14.02 -1.16
N PHE A 110 -15.04 13.89 -2.27
CA PHE A 110 -15.58 14.14 -3.61
C PHE A 110 -16.72 13.19 -4.01
N GLN A 111 -16.74 11.96 -3.44
CA GLN A 111 -17.82 10.98 -3.65
C GLN A 111 -19.03 11.22 -2.71
N GLY A 112 -19.01 12.25 -1.87
CA GLY A 112 -20.11 12.58 -0.96
C GLY A 112 -20.19 11.71 0.30
N HIS A 113 -19.18 10.88 0.57
CA HIS A 113 -19.16 10.05 1.78
C HIS A 113 -18.62 10.80 3.02
N GLY A 114 -18.01 11.98 2.83
CA GLY A 114 -17.41 12.76 3.90
C GLY A 114 -16.03 12.24 4.34
N LEU A 115 -15.53 12.82 5.43
CA LEU A 115 -14.24 12.45 6.03
C LEU A 115 -14.37 12.49 7.56
N HIS A 116 -14.63 11.34 8.16
CA HIS A 116 -14.61 11.12 9.61
C HIS A 116 -13.34 10.37 9.96
N ARG A 117 -12.41 11.06 10.64
CA ARG A 117 -11.12 10.47 11.07
C ARG A 117 -10.73 11.02 12.43
N ASP A 118 -10.00 10.19 13.17
CA ASP A 118 -9.41 10.54 14.45
C ASP A 118 -8.10 9.76 14.56
N TYR A 119 -6.96 10.45 14.36
CA TYR A 119 -5.65 9.82 14.37
C TYR A 119 -5.15 9.68 15.80
N ILE A 120 -4.69 8.48 16.13
CA ILE A 120 -4.15 8.15 17.46
C ILE A 120 -2.75 7.55 17.33
N SER A 121 -1.98 7.62 18.40
CA SER A 121 -0.67 6.97 18.47
C SER A 121 -0.82 5.44 18.48
N TYR A 122 0.25 4.74 18.12
CA TYR A 122 0.26 3.29 18.15
C TYR A 122 -0.06 2.71 19.55
N ASP A 123 0.42 3.37 20.59
CA ASP A 123 0.21 2.93 21.99
C ASP A 123 -1.22 3.14 22.48
N ASP A 124 -1.97 4.05 21.85
CA ASP A 124 -3.40 4.26 22.11
C ASP A 124 -4.29 3.29 21.34
N MET A 125 -3.73 2.51 20.40
CA MET A 125 -4.41 1.41 19.74
C MET A 125 -4.32 0.16 20.64
N GLY A 126 -5.43 -0.42 21.01
CA GLY A 126 -5.43 -1.65 21.81
C GLY A 126 -4.85 -2.85 21.03
N PRO A 127 -4.37 -3.89 21.73
CA PRO A 127 -3.81 -5.08 21.09
C PRO A 127 -4.84 -5.85 20.25
N ASN A 128 -6.11 -5.82 20.63
CA ASN A 128 -7.17 -6.54 19.95
C ASN A 128 -7.36 -6.07 18.49
N ILE A 129 -7.33 -4.77 18.23
CA ILE A 129 -7.53 -4.26 16.86
C ILE A 129 -6.29 -4.48 16.00
N LYS A 130 -5.09 -4.37 16.57
CA LYS A 130 -3.83 -4.70 15.88
C LYS A 130 -3.84 -6.17 15.45
N LEU A 131 -4.15 -7.08 16.39
CA LEU A 131 -4.22 -8.51 16.15
C LEU A 131 -5.33 -8.87 15.14
N ALA A 132 -6.51 -8.25 15.24
CA ALA A 132 -7.62 -8.51 14.32
C ALA A 132 -7.29 -8.15 12.88
N VAL A 133 -6.58 -7.03 12.67
CA VAL A 133 -6.15 -6.60 11.34
C VAL A 133 -5.08 -7.53 10.78
N ILE A 134 -4.06 -7.89 11.56
CA ILE A 134 -3.05 -8.87 11.16
C ILE A 134 -3.72 -10.21 10.81
N ALA A 135 -4.60 -10.71 11.66
CA ALA A 135 -5.32 -11.98 11.46
C ALA A 135 -6.23 -11.97 10.21
N SER A 136 -6.81 -10.81 9.87
CA SER A 136 -7.73 -10.66 8.75
C SER A 136 -7.05 -10.44 7.42
N GLU A 137 -6.00 -9.62 7.39
CA GLU A 137 -5.43 -9.08 6.16
C GLU A 137 -4.07 -9.69 5.81
N ASP A 138 -3.25 -10.03 6.82
CA ASP A 138 -1.85 -10.39 6.56
C ASP A 138 -1.22 -11.12 7.76
N GLN A 139 -1.49 -12.42 7.88
CA GLN A 139 -1.04 -13.21 9.04
C GLN A 139 0.48 -13.36 9.15
N LEU A 140 1.20 -13.19 8.05
CA LEU A 140 2.67 -13.23 7.99
C LEU A 140 3.28 -11.83 7.92
N PHE A 141 2.54 -10.79 8.36
CA PHE A 141 3.00 -9.42 8.29
C PHE A 141 4.36 -9.17 8.97
N PRO A 142 4.70 -9.75 10.13
CA PRO A 142 6.02 -9.61 10.72
C PRO A 142 7.15 -10.25 9.88
N ASP A 143 6.85 -11.32 9.12
CA ASP A 143 7.85 -12.23 8.55
C ASP A 143 8.31 -11.87 7.14
N HIS A 144 7.62 -10.96 6.44
CA HIS A 144 7.94 -10.65 5.05
C HIS A 144 8.28 -9.18 4.82
N ASP A 145 9.06 -8.90 3.77
CA ASP A 145 9.46 -7.54 3.35
C ASP A 145 8.43 -6.94 2.38
N GLY A 146 7.19 -6.79 2.83
CA GLY A 146 6.10 -6.16 2.08
C GLY A 146 5.36 -7.04 1.08
N PHE A 147 5.85 -8.24 0.78
CA PHE A 147 5.25 -9.13 -0.22
C PHE A 147 5.19 -10.58 0.27
N ASP A 148 4.00 -11.13 0.46
CA ASP A 148 3.80 -12.57 0.63
C ASP A 148 3.77 -13.27 -0.74
N VAL A 149 4.95 -13.70 -1.19
CA VAL A 149 5.11 -14.39 -2.49
C VAL A 149 4.34 -15.70 -2.52
N LYS A 150 4.22 -16.40 -1.38
CA LYS A 150 3.46 -17.66 -1.29
C LYS A 150 1.97 -17.42 -1.48
N ALA A 151 1.42 -16.38 -0.81
CA ALA A 151 0.02 -15.99 -1.00
C ALA A 151 -0.26 -15.50 -2.43
N ILE A 152 0.65 -14.71 -3.02
CA ILE A 152 0.53 -14.26 -4.42
C ILE A 152 0.44 -15.45 -5.36
N LYS A 153 1.34 -16.44 -5.24
CA LYS A 153 1.32 -17.67 -6.06
C LYS A 153 0.02 -18.46 -5.88
N LYS A 154 -0.46 -18.62 -4.64
CA LYS A 154 -1.72 -19.28 -4.34
C LYS A 154 -2.92 -18.54 -4.97
N ALA A 155 -2.96 -17.22 -4.84
CA ALA A 155 -4.01 -16.39 -5.43
C ALA A 155 -4.02 -16.48 -6.96
N LEU A 156 -2.87 -16.38 -7.63
CA LEU A 156 -2.75 -16.52 -9.08
C LEU A 156 -3.24 -17.89 -9.57
N LYS A 157 -2.85 -18.98 -8.88
CA LYS A 157 -3.31 -20.34 -9.21
C LYS A 157 -4.81 -20.49 -9.02
N TYR A 158 -5.36 -19.91 -7.94
CA TYR A 158 -6.80 -19.93 -7.67
C TYR A 158 -7.57 -19.14 -8.74
N ASN A 159 -7.14 -17.91 -9.04
CA ASN A 159 -7.81 -17.01 -9.97
C ASN A 159 -7.84 -17.57 -11.41
N LYS A 160 -6.76 -18.28 -11.80
CA LYS A 160 -6.73 -18.99 -13.09
C LYS A 160 -7.82 -20.07 -13.19
N ARG A 161 -8.17 -20.73 -12.07
CA ARG A 161 -9.20 -21.78 -12.02
C ARG A 161 -10.61 -21.22 -11.80
N HIS A 162 -10.73 -20.01 -11.25
CA HIS A 162 -11.99 -19.37 -10.86
C HIS A 162 -12.05 -17.93 -11.35
N PRO A 163 -12.17 -17.68 -12.66
CA PRO A 163 -12.09 -16.34 -13.24
C PRO A 163 -13.16 -15.37 -12.71
N ASN A 164 -14.32 -15.91 -12.30
CA ASN A 164 -15.43 -15.12 -11.76
C ASN A 164 -15.35 -14.87 -10.24
N LYS A 165 -14.30 -15.38 -9.54
CA LYS A 165 -14.14 -15.26 -8.08
C LYS A 165 -12.69 -14.95 -7.74
N VAL A 166 -12.28 -13.71 -8.00
CA VAL A 166 -10.90 -13.26 -7.82
C VAL A 166 -10.56 -13.15 -6.34
N ARG A 167 -9.43 -13.76 -5.94
CA ARG A 167 -8.81 -13.59 -4.62
C ARG A 167 -7.67 -12.59 -4.71
N GLY A 168 -7.63 -11.65 -3.77
CA GLY A 168 -6.48 -10.79 -3.54
C GLY A 168 -5.40 -11.48 -2.71
N ALA A 169 -4.18 -10.95 -2.78
CA ALA A 169 -3.04 -11.34 -1.96
C ALA A 169 -2.21 -10.09 -1.62
N SER A 170 -2.89 -8.96 -1.40
CA SER A 170 -2.22 -7.71 -1.02
C SER A 170 -1.96 -7.72 0.47
N THR A 171 -0.72 -7.41 0.85
CA THR A 171 -0.26 -7.29 2.24
C THR A 171 -0.69 -5.96 2.86
N ILE A 172 -0.56 -5.83 4.19
CA ILE A 172 -0.76 -4.57 4.90
C ILE A 172 0.15 -3.47 4.31
N SER A 173 1.41 -3.76 4.06
CA SER A 173 2.37 -2.81 3.46
C SER A 173 1.94 -2.32 2.08
N GLN A 174 1.45 -3.22 1.22
CA GLN A 174 0.90 -2.84 -0.09
C GLN A 174 -0.35 -1.97 0.04
N GLN A 175 -1.19 -2.24 1.02
CA GLN A 175 -2.38 -1.43 1.29
C GLN A 175 -2.00 -0.03 1.81
N VAL A 176 -0.98 0.08 2.67
CA VAL A 176 -0.42 1.39 3.10
C VAL A 176 0.13 2.15 1.92
N ALA A 177 0.98 1.52 1.10
CA ALA A 177 1.54 2.13 -0.11
C ALA A 177 0.43 2.69 -1.02
N LYS A 178 -0.62 1.90 -1.25
CA LYS A 178 -1.79 2.33 -2.02
C LYS A 178 -2.53 3.49 -1.37
N ASN A 179 -2.88 3.39 -0.09
CA ASN A 179 -3.76 4.34 0.57
C ASN A 179 -3.09 5.68 0.87
N VAL A 180 -1.76 5.68 1.11
CA VAL A 180 -1.00 6.89 1.47
C VAL A 180 -0.48 7.62 0.24
N PHE A 181 0.06 6.89 -0.76
CA PHE A 181 0.79 7.50 -1.88
C PHE A 181 0.02 7.48 -3.20
N LEU A 182 -1.04 6.66 -3.32
CA LEU A 182 -1.72 6.44 -4.59
C LEU A 182 -3.22 6.71 -4.49
N PHE A 183 -3.87 6.69 -5.64
CA PHE A 183 -5.33 6.86 -5.77
C PHE A 183 -6.03 5.50 -5.89
N GLN A 184 -7.35 5.49 -5.64
CA GLN A 184 -8.19 4.30 -5.83
C GLN A 184 -8.45 4.06 -7.33
N GLY A 185 -8.58 2.80 -7.72
CA GLY A 185 -8.72 2.39 -9.13
C GLY A 185 -7.37 2.14 -9.81
N GLY A 186 -7.37 2.10 -11.14
CA GLY A 186 -6.16 2.08 -11.97
C GLY A 186 -5.70 0.72 -12.48
N GLY A 187 -4.76 0.76 -13.43
CA GLY A 187 -4.21 -0.37 -14.16
C GLY A 187 -2.79 -0.76 -13.71
N PHE A 188 -2.04 -1.32 -14.65
CA PHE A 188 -0.67 -1.82 -14.40
C PHE A 188 0.29 -0.76 -13.89
N LEU A 189 0.19 0.49 -14.37
CA LEU A 189 1.08 1.58 -13.93
C LEU A 189 0.92 1.85 -12.43
N ARG A 190 -0.33 1.96 -11.95
CA ARG A 190 -0.59 2.14 -10.52
C ARG A 190 -0.06 0.96 -9.70
N LYS A 191 -0.22 -0.28 -10.21
CA LYS A 191 0.30 -1.46 -9.51
C LYS A 191 1.84 -1.48 -9.47
N GLY A 192 2.49 -0.99 -10.51
CA GLY A 192 3.95 -0.80 -10.51
C GLY A 192 4.40 0.22 -9.47
N LEU A 193 3.70 1.36 -9.38
CA LEU A 193 3.97 2.36 -8.34
C LEU A 193 3.69 1.82 -6.93
N GLU A 194 2.63 1.02 -6.75
CA GLU A 194 2.34 0.35 -5.48
C GLU A 194 3.50 -0.55 -5.04
N VAL A 195 4.06 -1.35 -5.96
CA VAL A 195 5.24 -2.19 -5.68
C VAL A 195 6.44 -1.33 -5.30
N PHE A 196 6.71 -0.24 -6.01
CA PHE A 196 7.79 0.69 -5.71
C PHE A 196 7.64 1.32 -4.32
N PHE A 197 6.46 1.86 -3.99
CA PHE A 197 6.22 2.45 -2.67
C PHE A 197 6.21 1.40 -1.55
N THR A 198 5.72 0.19 -1.79
CA THR A 198 5.79 -0.91 -0.82
C THR A 198 7.24 -1.23 -0.46
N PHE A 199 8.10 -1.37 -1.47
CA PHE A 199 9.53 -1.55 -1.28
C PHE A 199 10.15 -0.39 -0.49
N SER A 200 9.78 0.84 -0.82
CA SER A 200 10.33 2.04 -0.18
C SER A 200 9.93 2.14 1.31
N ILE A 201 8.66 1.90 1.65
CA ILE A 201 8.21 1.93 3.06
C ILE A 201 8.81 0.80 3.87
N GLU A 202 8.92 -0.41 3.33
CA GLU A 202 9.56 -1.54 4.04
C GLU A 202 11.06 -1.31 4.28
N GLY A 203 11.72 -0.60 3.39
CA GLY A 203 13.12 -0.25 3.57
C GLY A 203 13.38 0.92 4.54
N LEU A 204 12.38 1.77 4.78
CA LEU A 204 12.53 3.00 5.58
C LEU A 204 11.72 2.99 6.89
N TRP A 205 10.60 2.27 6.94
CA TRP A 205 9.69 2.25 8.07
C TRP A 205 9.77 0.91 8.82
N THR A 206 9.58 0.96 10.13
CA THR A 206 9.42 -0.27 10.92
C THR A 206 8.04 -0.89 10.70
N LYS A 207 7.89 -2.18 10.97
CA LYS A 207 6.57 -2.86 10.94
C LYS A 207 5.55 -2.16 11.84
N ARG A 208 5.99 -1.68 13.00
CA ARG A 208 5.17 -0.88 13.91
C ARG A 208 4.66 0.39 13.23
N THR A 209 5.54 1.14 12.57
CA THR A 209 5.16 2.36 11.83
C THR A 209 4.18 2.05 10.69
N ILE A 210 4.44 0.98 9.92
CA ILE A 210 3.57 0.58 8.82
C ILE A 210 2.17 0.23 9.34
N LEU A 211 2.08 -0.56 10.41
CA LEU A 211 0.80 -0.95 11.03
C LEU A 211 0.07 0.26 11.62
N GLU A 212 0.78 1.18 12.26
CA GLU A 212 0.20 2.42 12.79
C GLU A 212 -0.42 3.28 11.68
N ARG A 213 0.31 3.48 10.58
CA ARG A 213 -0.19 4.21 9.42
C ARG A 213 -1.40 3.51 8.81
N TYR A 214 -1.35 2.18 8.67
CA TYR A 214 -2.49 1.40 8.22
C TYR A 214 -3.73 1.65 9.05
N LEU A 215 -3.62 1.46 10.36
CA LEU A 215 -4.72 1.57 11.33
C LEU A 215 -5.28 2.99 11.43
N ASN A 216 -4.51 4.01 11.05
CA ASN A 216 -4.99 5.39 10.99
C ASN A 216 -5.63 5.77 9.65
N VAL A 217 -5.14 5.24 8.50
CA VAL A 217 -5.58 5.71 7.18
C VAL A 217 -6.55 4.80 6.46
N ALA A 218 -6.70 3.54 6.89
CA ALA A 218 -7.61 2.59 6.23
C ALA A 218 -9.07 3.05 6.36
N GLU A 219 -9.83 2.96 5.26
CA GLU A 219 -11.29 3.16 5.30
C GLU A 219 -11.93 1.95 5.98
N MET A 220 -12.72 2.20 7.02
CA MET A 220 -13.38 1.20 7.86
C MET A 220 -14.90 1.33 7.85
N GLY A 221 -15.41 2.10 6.92
CA GLY A 221 -16.80 2.39 6.65
C GLY A 221 -16.88 3.53 5.64
N ALA A 222 -18.04 3.77 5.03
CA ALA A 222 -18.20 4.86 4.07
C ALA A 222 -17.82 6.21 4.74
N GLY A 223 -16.69 6.80 4.30
CA GLY A 223 -16.16 8.05 4.85
C GLY A 223 -15.56 7.96 6.27
N ILE A 224 -15.41 6.76 6.84
CA ILE A 224 -14.83 6.54 8.18
C ILE A 224 -13.42 6.00 8.00
N PHE A 225 -12.44 6.75 8.48
CA PHE A 225 -11.02 6.44 8.32
C PHE A 225 -10.33 6.28 9.67
N GLY A 226 -9.64 5.17 9.83
CA GLY A 226 -8.89 4.83 11.02
C GLY A 226 -9.72 4.16 12.13
N VAL A 227 -8.99 3.41 12.96
CA VAL A 227 -9.58 2.54 13.99
C VAL A 227 -10.29 3.32 15.09
N GLN A 228 -9.79 4.52 15.46
CA GLN A 228 -10.39 5.33 16.50
C GLN A 228 -11.76 5.87 16.07
N ALA A 229 -11.84 6.41 14.84
CA ALA A 229 -13.10 6.87 14.28
C ALA A 229 -14.11 5.72 14.12
N ALA A 230 -13.64 4.54 13.70
CA ALA A 230 -14.47 3.34 13.60
C ALA A 230 -14.97 2.86 14.97
N ALA A 231 -14.10 2.79 15.98
CA ALA A 231 -14.46 2.39 17.33
C ALA A 231 -15.50 3.33 17.96
N LYS A 232 -15.31 4.63 17.80
CA LYS A 232 -16.26 5.66 18.22
C LYS A 232 -17.60 5.51 17.50
N ARG A 233 -17.57 5.40 16.17
CA ARG A 233 -18.78 5.34 15.33
C ARG A 233 -19.61 4.10 15.57
N TYR A 234 -18.96 2.94 15.73
CA TYR A 234 -19.67 1.66 15.81
C TYR A 234 -19.98 1.22 17.22
N PHE A 235 -19.11 1.52 18.19
CA PHE A 235 -19.22 0.96 19.54
C PHE A 235 -19.23 2.02 20.64
N ASN A 236 -19.08 3.31 20.30
CA ASN A 236 -18.96 4.43 21.25
C ASN A 236 -17.82 4.21 22.26
N LYS A 237 -16.69 3.64 21.79
CA LYS A 237 -15.51 3.30 22.59
C LYS A 237 -14.25 3.92 22.00
N ASN A 238 -13.16 3.95 22.77
CA ASN A 238 -11.85 4.16 22.21
C ASN A 238 -11.34 2.86 21.54
N ALA A 239 -10.42 2.98 20.59
CA ALA A 239 -9.83 1.82 19.91
C ALA A 239 -9.16 0.84 20.90
N ARG A 240 -8.54 1.38 21.98
CA ARG A 240 -7.92 0.61 23.06
C ARG A 240 -8.89 -0.33 23.75
N ASP A 241 -10.16 0.06 23.88
CA ASP A 241 -11.19 -0.61 24.69
C ASP A 241 -12.02 -1.61 23.88
N LEU A 242 -11.68 -1.82 22.59
CA LEU A 242 -12.35 -2.79 21.74
C LEU A 242 -12.12 -4.22 22.25
N THR A 243 -13.19 -4.98 22.38
CA THR A 243 -13.11 -6.42 22.60
C THR A 243 -12.61 -7.13 21.32
N MET A 244 -12.15 -8.37 21.45
CA MET A 244 -11.74 -9.17 20.26
C MET A 244 -12.86 -9.29 19.22
N ALA A 245 -14.12 -9.46 19.67
CA ALA A 245 -15.26 -9.56 18.78
C ALA A 245 -15.55 -8.25 18.03
N GLU A 246 -15.50 -7.10 18.72
CA GLU A 246 -15.70 -5.78 18.11
C GLU A 246 -14.56 -5.44 17.13
N ALA A 247 -13.31 -5.71 17.52
CA ALA A 247 -12.14 -5.55 16.65
C ALA A 247 -12.24 -6.41 15.38
N ALA A 248 -12.68 -7.67 15.53
CA ALA A 248 -12.89 -8.57 14.42
C ALA A 248 -14.03 -8.12 13.49
N GLN A 249 -15.08 -7.48 14.00
CA GLN A 249 -16.13 -6.90 13.16
C GLN A 249 -15.61 -5.73 12.32
N ILE A 250 -14.80 -4.84 12.91
CA ILE A 250 -14.15 -3.76 12.16
C ILE A 250 -13.20 -4.34 11.10
N ALA A 251 -12.34 -5.30 11.47
CA ALA A 251 -11.44 -5.93 10.51
C ALA A 251 -12.19 -6.67 9.37
N ALA A 252 -13.36 -7.22 9.66
CA ALA A 252 -14.17 -7.93 8.66
C ALA A 252 -14.72 -7.01 7.56
N CYS A 253 -14.88 -5.70 7.78
CA CYS A 253 -15.39 -4.77 6.77
C CYS A 253 -14.32 -4.32 5.76
N LEU A 254 -13.03 -4.44 6.08
CA LEU A 254 -11.90 -3.91 5.30
C LEU A 254 -11.88 -4.28 3.80
N PRO A 255 -12.28 -5.48 3.36
CA PRO A 255 -12.27 -5.81 1.93
C PRO A 255 -13.20 -4.93 1.08
N ASN A 256 -14.29 -4.42 1.65
CA ASN A 256 -15.18 -3.45 0.99
C ASN A 256 -15.96 -2.64 2.05
N PRO A 257 -15.33 -1.62 2.65
CA PRO A 257 -15.89 -0.90 3.81
C PRO A 257 -17.15 -0.08 3.47
N LYS A 258 -17.35 0.24 2.19
CA LYS A 258 -18.57 0.93 1.74
C LYS A 258 -19.77 -0.01 1.61
N ARG A 259 -19.53 -1.32 1.46
CA ARG A 259 -20.58 -2.33 1.31
C ARG A 259 -20.79 -3.17 2.57
N TYR A 260 -19.71 -3.52 3.26
CA TYR A 260 -19.73 -4.41 4.41
C TYR A 260 -19.84 -3.60 5.70
N THR A 261 -21.07 -3.40 6.17
CA THR A 261 -21.34 -2.54 7.33
C THR A 261 -21.16 -3.28 8.65
N VAL A 262 -20.57 -2.58 9.63
CA VAL A 262 -20.45 -3.05 11.02
C VAL A 262 -21.74 -2.73 11.80
N LYS A 263 -22.33 -1.55 11.58
CA LYS A 263 -23.64 -1.17 12.10
C LYS A 263 -24.46 -0.43 11.04
N PRO A 264 -25.63 -0.95 10.65
CA PRO A 264 -26.19 -2.24 11.07
C PRO A 264 -25.27 -3.40 10.62
N LEU A 265 -25.25 -4.50 11.40
CA LEU A 265 -24.36 -5.63 11.16
C LEU A 265 -24.76 -6.36 9.89
N SER A 266 -23.93 -6.30 8.86
CA SER A 266 -24.16 -7.02 7.61
C SER A 266 -23.90 -8.53 7.76
N ARG A 267 -24.62 -9.35 6.98
CA ARG A 267 -24.45 -10.81 6.96
C ARG A 267 -23.01 -11.23 6.69
N TYR A 268 -22.29 -10.48 5.84
CA TYR A 268 -20.89 -10.76 5.54
C TYR A 268 -19.99 -10.54 6.75
N VAL A 269 -20.13 -9.39 7.44
CA VAL A 269 -19.34 -9.06 8.63
C VAL A 269 -19.63 -10.07 9.76
N ALA A 270 -20.90 -10.42 9.98
CA ALA A 270 -21.28 -11.42 10.98
C ALA A 270 -20.60 -12.78 10.73
N GLY A 271 -20.60 -13.26 9.48
CA GLY A 271 -19.98 -14.55 9.14
C GLY A 271 -18.45 -14.52 9.15
N ARG A 272 -17.83 -13.39 8.73
CA ARG A 272 -16.37 -13.25 8.64
C ARG A 272 -15.73 -13.00 10.00
N SER A 273 -16.35 -12.21 10.89
CA SER A 273 -15.79 -11.83 12.19
C SER A 273 -15.49 -13.03 13.09
N GLY A 274 -16.35 -14.04 13.10
CA GLY A 274 -16.10 -15.29 13.84
C GLY A 274 -14.86 -16.06 13.35
N ASN A 275 -14.61 -16.04 12.04
CA ASN A 275 -13.39 -16.61 11.47
C ASN A 275 -12.14 -15.80 11.86
N ILE A 276 -12.25 -14.47 11.87
CA ILE A 276 -11.15 -13.58 12.29
C ILE A 276 -10.81 -13.84 13.76
N VAL A 277 -11.79 -13.91 14.65
CA VAL A 277 -11.57 -14.25 16.07
C VAL A 277 -10.81 -15.56 16.22
N ARG A 278 -11.18 -16.59 15.46
CA ARG A 278 -10.45 -17.86 15.47
C ARG A 278 -8.99 -17.70 15.05
N GLN A 279 -8.72 -16.91 14.00
CA GLN A 279 -7.36 -16.62 13.56
C GLN A 279 -6.59 -15.78 14.59
N MET A 280 -7.25 -14.86 15.29
CA MET A 280 -6.63 -14.11 16.38
C MET A 280 -6.14 -15.05 17.49
N TYR A 281 -6.95 -16.05 17.86
CA TYR A 281 -6.51 -17.08 18.82
C TYR A 281 -5.32 -17.90 18.31
N ASN A 282 -5.31 -18.27 17.04
CA ASN A 282 -4.20 -19.00 16.44
C ASN A 282 -2.89 -18.22 16.45
N LEU A 283 -2.97 -16.88 16.28
CA LEU A 283 -1.81 -15.97 16.26
C LEU A 283 -1.42 -15.44 17.65
N ALA A 284 -2.26 -15.64 18.65
CA ALA A 284 -2.02 -15.13 20.02
C ALA A 284 -0.76 -15.70 20.68
N GLY A 285 -0.30 -16.87 20.24
CA GLY A 285 0.94 -17.50 20.73
C GLY A 285 2.19 -17.22 19.88
N ASP A 286 2.04 -16.48 18.78
CA ASP A 286 3.14 -16.18 17.88
C ASP A 286 4.05 -15.08 18.48
N PRO A 287 5.35 -15.31 18.72
CA PRO A 287 6.24 -14.34 19.37
C PRO A 287 6.40 -13.04 18.58
N ASP A 288 6.50 -13.12 17.24
CA ASP A 288 6.74 -11.95 16.38
C ASP A 288 5.49 -11.09 16.28
N VAL A 289 4.32 -11.72 16.22
CA VAL A 289 3.03 -11.01 16.31
C VAL A 289 2.88 -10.37 17.69
N GLN A 290 3.20 -11.08 18.79
CA GLN A 290 3.10 -10.53 20.14
C GLN A 290 4.05 -9.35 20.36
N ALA A 291 5.28 -9.42 19.86
CA ALA A 291 6.23 -8.31 19.93
C ALA A 291 5.73 -7.06 19.19
N LEU A 292 4.97 -7.28 18.13
CA LEU A 292 4.43 -6.18 17.33
C LEU A 292 3.18 -5.55 17.95
N ILE A 293 2.25 -6.32 18.54
CA ILE A 293 0.95 -5.79 19.01
C ILE A 293 0.97 -5.20 20.44
N ARG A 294 2.01 -5.49 21.20
CA ARG A 294 2.26 -4.93 22.56
C ARG A 294 2.85 -3.52 22.54
#